data_e3f6906bf194a568172fd6b1713a76f9
#
_entry.id   e3f6906bf194a568172fd6b1713a76f9
#
_cell.length_a   1.000
_cell.length_b   1.000
_cell.length_c   1.000
_cell.angle_alpha   90.00
_cell.angle_beta   90.00
_cell.angle_gamma   90.00
#
_symmetry.space_group_name_H-M   'P 1'
#
loop_
_entity.id
_entity.type
_entity.pdbx_description
1 polymer ?
#
loop_
_entity_poly.entity_id
_entity_poly.type
_entity_poly.pdbx_seq_one_letter_code
_entity_poly.pdbx_strand_id
1 'polypeptide(L)' 'MAKRDTYKYQVRVGRKVVHGGITNDLERREEEHQEKWPKAKLTRVGRRTTEEAARKWEKDKGYT' A
#
# COMPACT_ATOMS: atom_id res chain seq x y z
N MET A 1 -11.13 5.13 -19.92
CA MET A 1 -10.58 3.81 -19.59
C MET A 1 -9.81 3.87 -18.29
N ALA A 2 -10.05 2.91 -17.42
CA ALA A 2 -9.33 2.86 -16.15
C ALA A 2 -7.87 2.43 -16.37
N LYS A 3 -6.94 3.22 -15.87
CA LYS A 3 -5.52 2.87 -15.93
C LYS A 3 -5.17 1.94 -14.78
N ARG A 4 -4.37 0.91 -15.06
CA ARG A 4 -3.87 0.00 -14.05
C ARG A 4 -2.51 0.49 -13.55
N ASP A 5 -2.51 1.60 -12.85
CA ASP A 5 -1.32 2.23 -12.33
C ASP A 5 -1.33 2.36 -10.80
N THR A 6 -2.31 1.75 -10.16
CA THR A 6 -2.45 1.81 -8.71
C THR A 6 -1.93 0.52 -8.08
N TYR A 7 -1.12 0.67 -7.05
CA TYR A 7 -0.52 -0.43 -6.31
C TYR A 7 -1.15 -0.56 -4.93
N LYS A 8 -1.37 -1.79 -4.52
CA LYS A 8 -1.77 -2.10 -3.14
C LYS A 8 -0.49 -2.38 -2.35
N TYR A 9 -0.40 -1.89 -1.12
CA TYR A 9 0.77 -2.12 -0.30
C TYR A 9 0.40 -2.38 1.16
N GLN A 10 1.33 -3.00 1.88
CA GLN A 10 1.26 -3.18 3.31
C GLN A 10 2.57 -2.73 3.92
N VAL A 11 2.49 -2.06 5.06
CA VAL A 11 3.66 -1.66 5.83
C VAL A 11 3.79 -2.62 7.01
N ARG A 12 4.93 -3.28 7.10
CA ARG A 12 5.20 -4.27 8.15
C ARG A 12 6.34 -3.81 9.04
N VAL A 13 6.15 -4.01 10.35
CA VAL A 13 7.22 -3.87 11.33
C VAL A 13 7.44 -5.25 11.93
N GLY A 14 8.57 -5.87 11.59
CA GLY A 14 8.81 -7.27 11.93
C GLY A 14 7.79 -8.18 11.27
N ARG A 15 7.01 -8.88 12.06
CA ARG A 15 5.98 -9.81 11.56
C ARG A 15 4.57 -9.22 11.56
N LYS A 16 4.45 -7.95 11.96
CA LYS A 16 3.14 -7.32 12.12
C LYS A 16 2.88 -6.30 11.02
N VAL A 17 1.71 -6.38 10.42
CA VAL A 17 1.23 -5.36 9.48
C VAL A 17 0.65 -4.21 10.31
N VAL A 18 1.27 -3.04 10.21
CA VAL A 18 0.84 -1.85 10.97
C VAL A 18 -0.01 -0.90 10.15
N HIS A 19 0.07 -0.99 8.84
CA HIS A 19 -0.69 -0.11 7.96
C HIS A 19 -0.80 -0.74 6.57
N GLY A 20 -1.77 -0.31 5.82
CA GLY A 20 -1.94 -0.69 4.42
C GLY A 20 -2.64 0.41 3.65
N GLY A 21 -2.51 0.40 2.35
CA GLY A 21 -3.15 1.40 1.52
C GLY A 21 -2.90 1.19 0.05
N ILE A 22 -3.17 2.21 -0.72
CA ILE A 22 -3.00 2.21 -2.17
C ILE A 22 -2.19 3.43 -2.58
N THR A 23 -1.44 3.30 -3.67
CA THR A 23 -0.64 4.40 -4.19
C THR A 23 -0.34 4.18 -5.67
N ASN A 24 -0.09 5.26 -6.38
CA ASN A 24 0.45 5.18 -7.74
C ASN A 24 1.98 5.35 -7.75
N ASP A 25 2.59 5.56 -6.59
CA ASP A 25 4.04 5.73 -6.44
C ASP A 25 4.52 5.06 -5.16
N LEU A 26 4.96 3.80 -5.29
CA LEU A 26 5.42 3.00 -4.16
C LEU A 26 6.68 3.55 -3.50
N GLU A 27 7.63 4.07 -4.28
CA GLU A 27 8.88 4.60 -3.74
C GLU A 27 8.64 5.80 -2.83
N ARG A 28 7.78 6.69 -3.25
CA ARG A 28 7.42 7.86 -2.47
C ARG A 28 6.71 7.46 -1.17
N ARG A 29 5.80 6.50 -1.25
CA ARG A 29 5.09 6.01 -0.06
C ARG A 29 6.02 5.31 0.90
N GLU A 30 6.98 4.56 0.39
CA GLU A 30 7.98 3.91 1.22
C GLU A 30 8.79 4.94 2.01
N GLU A 31 9.24 6.00 1.35
CA GLU A 31 9.97 7.08 2.02
C GLU A 31 9.14 7.74 3.11
N GLU A 32 7.88 8.06 2.82
CA GLU A 32 6.98 8.67 3.79
C GLU A 32 6.75 7.77 5.01
N HIS A 33 6.56 6.48 4.78
CA HIS A 33 6.33 5.53 5.87
C HIS A 33 7.60 5.23 6.66
N GLN A 34 8.77 5.26 6.02
CA GLN A 34 10.03 5.06 6.72
C GLN A 34 10.35 6.20 7.69
N GLU A 35 9.92 7.40 7.40
CA GLU A 35 10.05 8.52 8.34
C GLU A 35 9.26 8.26 9.62
N LYS A 36 8.07 7.68 9.49
CA LYS A 36 7.20 7.40 10.62
C LYS A 36 7.58 6.08 11.31
N TRP A 37 7.96 5.08 10.53
CA TRP A 37 8.35 3.77 11.03
C TRP A 37 9.69 3.36 10.40
N PRO A 38 10.84 3.80 10.98
CA PRO A 38 12.15 3.55 10.38
C PRO A 38 12.50 2.08 10.18
N LYS A 39 11.90 1.20 10.97
CA LYS A 39 12.14 -0.26 10.86
C LYS A 39 11.10 -0.97 10.01
N ALA A 40 10.17 -0.24 9.44
CA ALA A 40 9.11 -0.83 8.64
C ALA A 40 9.56 -1.10 7.22
N LYS A 41 8.99 -2.15 6.63
CA LYS A 41 9.18 -2.45 5.22
C LYS A 41 7.84 -2.32 4.52
N LEU A 42 7.85 -1.68 3.36
CA LEU A 42 6.68 -1.61 2.50
C LEU A 42 6.72 -2.78 1.52
N THR A 43 5.64 -3.53 1.48
CA THR A 43 5.52 -4.70 0.62
C THR A 43 4.35 -4.50 -0.33
N ARG A 44 4.62 -4.67 -1.63
CA ARG A 44 3.56 -4.62 -2.63
C ARG A 44 2.69 -5.87 -2.53
N VAL A 45 1.38 -5.68 -2.54
CA VAL A 45 0.40 -6.76 -2.49
C VAL A 45 -0.16 -6.99 -3.91
N GLY A 46 0.19 -8.10 -4.50
CA GLY A 46 -0.29 -8.44 -5.83
C GLY A 46 0.28 -7.56 -6.93
N ARG A 47 -0.45 -7.47 -8.03
CA ARG A 47 -0.07 -6.67 -9.20
C ARG A 47 -0.73 -5.30 -9.14
N ARG A 48 -0.18 -4.35 -9.92
CA ARG A 48 -0.83 -3.07 -10.11
C ARG A 48 -2.25 -3.29 -10.65
N THR A 49 -3.16 -2.44 -10.24
CA THR A 49 -4.57 -2.57 -10.58
C THR A 49 -5.19 -1.20 -10.79
N THR A 50 -6.48 -1.15 -11.07
CA THR A 50 -7.20 0.11 -11.16
C THR A 50 -7.38 0.70 -9.76
N GLU A 51 -7.50 2.03 -9.69
CA GLU A 51 -7.75 2.71 -8.42
C GLU A 51 -9.02 2.19 -7.74
N GLU A 52 -10.05 1.96 -8.52
CA GLU A 52 -11.34 1.46 -8.02
C GLU A 52 -11.20 0.10 -7.35
N ALA A 53 -10.50 -0.83 -8.00
CA ALA A 53 -10.25 -2.15 -7.43
C ALA A 53 -9.37 -2.08 -6.19
N ALA A 54 -8.38 -1.20 -6.20
CA ALA A 54 -7.49 -0.99 -5.07
C ALA A 54 -8.24 -0.42 -3.86
N ARG A 55 -9.14 0.54 -4.08
CA ARG A 55 -9.97 1.10 -3.01
C ARG A 55 -10.89 0.05 -2.38
N LYS A 56 -11.43 -0.83 -3.20
CA LYS A 56 -12.26 -1.92 -2.72
C LYS A 56 -11.46 -2.87 -1.83
N TRP A 57 -10.25 -3.20 -2.26
CA TRP A 57 -9.34 -4.03 -1.46
C TRP A 57 -9.01 -3.37 -0.13
N GLU A 58 -8.71 -2.08 -0.14
CA GLU A 58 -8.38 -1.31 1.06
C GLU A 58 -9.55 -1.32 2.05
N LYS A 59 -10.76 -1.15 1.56
CA LYS A 59 -11.97 -1.18 2.36
C LYS A 59 -12.23 -2.58 2.93
N ASP A 60 -12.05 -3.62 2.11
CA ASP A 60 -12.25 -5.00 2.53
C ASP A 60 -11.27 -5.40 3.63
N LYS A 61 -10.07 -4.84 3.62
CA LYS A 61 -9.04 -5.10 4.63
C LYS A 61 -9.16 -4.20 5.85
N GLY A 62 -10.01 -3.20 5.82
CA GLY A 62 -10.22 -2.29 6.94
C GLY A 62 -9.11 -1.28 7.12
N TYR A 63 -8.42 -0.89 6.07
CA TYR A 63 -7.34 0.10 6.12
C TYR A 63 -7.83 1.55 5.96
N THR A 64 -9.11 1.71 5.68
CA THR A 64 -9.70 3.06 5.57
C THR A 64 -10.72 3.31 6.66
#